data_77c7b4c1f64f5acc9ad792aed8b7f275
#
_entry.id   77c7b4c1f64f5acc9ad792aed8b7f275
#
_cell.length_a   1.000
_cell.length_b   1.000
_cell.length_c   1.000
_cell.angle_alpha   90.00
_cell.angle_beta   90.00
_cell.angle_gamma   90.00
#
_symmetry.space_group_name_H-M   'P 1'
#
loop_
_entity.id
_entity.type
_entity.pdbx_description
1 polymer ?
#
loop_
_entity_poly.entity_id
_entity_poly.type
_entity_poly.pdbx_seq_one_letter_code
_entity_poly.pdbx_strand_id
1 'polypeptide(L)'
;PPGSLMRDKLLAWDASWFVRLAEGGYPKSYEYGPTGELLGSTLAFFPGYPLLIKAVAAVTRTDHATTAIALAWIFGAAVALLLCALATRLWNRRIALALVALVCVQPMSVVFTMAYSEPMFLALVLASLLAVQRNRWVLAGLFGFAAGLTRPTGAALSLALIVAAVLYVRRPENGPRRWWALAWAFIACLGVPVYLAWVGARLGEPNAWFRVQSAGWGTTFDYGAMVWKFIRDALRAGDGWVQLSGAAFFLLLYAI
;
A
#
# COMPACT_ATOMS: atom_id res chain seq x y z
N PRO A 1 -10.99 24.34 18.93
CA PRO A 1 -11.98 23.38 19.38
C PRO A 1 -11.38 21.98 19.44
N PRO A 2 -11.76 21.09 20.38
CA PRO A 2 -11.16 19.74 20.52
C PRO A 2 -11.24 18.90 19.24
N GLY A 3 -12.23 19.13 18.39
CA GLY A 3 -12.41 18.42 17.11
C GLY A 3 -11.37 18.78 16.03
N SER A 4 -10.76 19.95 16.06
CA SER A 4 -9.69 20.32 15.13
C SER A 4 -8.40 19.52 15.42
N LEU A 5 -8.04 19.37 16.69
CA LEU A 5 -6.87 18.61 17.13
C LEU A 5 -6.91 17.13 16.70
N MET A 6 -8.10 16.49 16.76
CA MET A 6 -8.28 15.10 16.31
C MET A 6 -8.12 15.01 14.79
N ARG A 7 -8.81 15.89 14.04
CA ARG A 7 -8.73 15.95 12.58
C ARG A 7 -7.28 16.19 12.13
N ASP A 8 -6.57 17.11 12.77
CA ASP A 8 -5.18 17.42 12.44
C ASP A 8 -4.27 16.20 12.64
N LYS A 9 -4.48 15.42 13.70
CA LYS A 9 -3.74 14.16 13.91
C LYS A 9 -4.04 13.11 12.86
N LEU A 10 -5.32 12.97 12.43
CA LEU A 10 -5.71 12.01 11.38
C LEU A 10 -5.18 12.40 10.00
N LEU A 11 -4.81 13.66 9.80
CA LEU A 11 -4.25 14.22 8.56
C LEU A 11 -2.74 14.49 8.65
N ALA A 12 -2.08 14.05 9.72
CA ALA A 12 -0.65 14.27 9.89
C ALA A 12 0.20 13.40 8.93
N TRP A 13 1.46 13.78 8.75
CA TRP A 13 2.47 13.10 7.93
C TRP A 13 1.99 12.86 6.49
N ASP A 14 2.05 11.63 5.99
CA ASP A 14 1.71 11.27 4.61
C ASP A 14 0.25 11.59 4.23
N ALA A 15 -0.66 11.62 5.22
CA ALA A 15 -2.06 11.95 4.98
C ALA A 15 -2.23 13.32 4.32
N SER A 16 -1.44 14.32 4.74
CA SER A 16 -1.48 15.66 4.17
C SER A 16 -1.05 15.69 2.69
N TRP A 17 -0.12 14.82 2.27
CA TRP A 17 0.30 14.69 0.89
C TRP A 17 -0.79 14.09 0.00
N PHE A 18 -1.51 13.08 0.48
CA PHE A 18 -2.62 12.49 -0.26
C PHE A 18 -3.76 13.48 -0.49
N VAL A 19 -4.11 14.28 0.53
CA VAL A 19 -5.14 15.33 0.40
C VAL A 19 -4.69 16.40 -0.58
N ARG A 20 -3.47 16.93 -0.43
CA ARG A 20 -2.88 17.91 -1.36
C ARG A 20 -2.88 17.41 -2.80
N LEU A 21 -2.54 16.13 -3.00
CA LEU A 21 -2.53 15.52 -4.33
C LEU A 21 -3.95 15.39 -4.90
N ALA A 22 -4.94 15.03 -4.09
CA ALA A 22 -6.33 14.94 -4.53
C ALA A 22 -6.90 16.34 -4.93
N GLU A 23 -6.47 17.39 -4.25
CA GLU A 23 -6.87 18.77 -4.53
C GLU A 23 -6.16 19.35 -5.76
N GLY A 24 -4.82 19.38 -5.73
CA GLY A 24 -3.99 20.08 -6.70
C GLY A 24 -3.50 19.23 -7.87
N GLY A 25 -3.56 17.89 -7.74
CA GLY A 25 -3.00 16.98 -8.73
C GLY A 25 -1.47 16.93 -8.72
N TYR A 26 -0.91 16.29 -9.73
CA TYR A 26 0.53 16.11 -9.86
C TYR A 26 1.21 17.30 -10.54
N PRO A 27 2.39 17.74 -10.04
CA PRO A 27 3.18 18.80 -10.66
C PRO A 27 3.67 18.36 -12.04
N LYS A 28 4.00 19.33 -12.90
CA LYS A 28 4.49 19.10 -14.27
C LYS A 28 6.01 19.08 -14.38
N SER A 29 6.70 19.52 -13.34
CA SER A 29 8.17 19.65 -13.27
C SER A 29 8.66 19.28 -11.88
N TYR A 30 9.96 19.14 -11.74
CA TYR A 30 10.59 19.05 -10.44
C TYR A 30 10.37 20.33 -9.64
N GLU A 31 10.28 20.19 -8.33
CA GLU A 31 10.21 21.28 -7.36
C GLU A 31 11.61 21.50 -6.76
N TYR A 32 12.07 22.75 -6.76
CA TYR A 32 13.38 23.12 -6.25
C TYR A 32 13.26 24.11 -5.10
N GLY A 33 14.10 23.97 -4.11
CA GLY A 33 14.22 24.90 -3.00
C GLY A 33 15.00 26.17 -3.37
N PRO A 34 15.09 27.13 -2.44
CA PRO A 34 15.76 28.43 -2.66
C PRO A 34 17.24 28.29 -3.03
N THR A 35 17.92 27.23 -2.59
CA THR A 35 19.34 26.95 -2.86
C THR A 35 19.57 26.09 -4.09
N GLY A 36 18.49 25.75 -4.83
CA GLY A 36 18.55 24.91 -6.03
C GLY A 36 18.53 23.39 -5.74
N GLU A 37 18.34 22.99 -4.49
CA GLU A 37 18.17 21.58 -4.09
C GLU A 37 16.83 21.05 -4.57
N LEU A 38 16.83 19.79 -5.04
CA LEU A 38 15.60 19.08 -5.41
C LEU A 38 14.78 18.78 -4.15
N LEU A 39 13.50 19.16 -4.16
CA LEU A 39 12.57 18.90 -3.07
C LEU A 39 11.75 17.63 -3.32
N GLY A 40 11.25 17.04 -2.24
CA GLY A 40 10.20 16.04 -2.31
C GLY A 40 8.89 16.64 -2.79
N SER A 41 8.15 15.91 -3.61
CA SER A 41 6.88 16.36 -4.15
C SER A 41 5.81 15.28 -4.13
N THR A 42 4.57 15.65 -4.48
CA THR A 42 3.45 14.70 -4.57
C THR A 42 3.68 13.58 -5.59
N LEU A 43 4.66 13.70 -6.51
CA LEU A 43 5.08 12.63 -7.43
C LEU A 43 5.68 11.41 -6.73
N ALA A 44 6.06 11.51 -5.45
CA ALA A 44 6.47 10.37 -4.65
C ALA A 44 5.31 9.41 -4.33
N PHE A 45 4.07 9.89 -4.34
CA PHE A 45 2.86 9.18 -3.91
C PHE A 45 2.11 8.57 -5.08
N PHE A 46 1.75 7.31 -4.96
CA PHE A 46 1.04 6.55 -5.98
C PHE A 46 -0.41 7.00 -6.15
N PRO A 47 -0.98 6.90 -7.39
CA PRO A 47 -2.22 7.58 -7.75
C PRO A 47 -3.50 6.94 -7.17
N GLY A 48 -3.49 5.67 -6.80
CA GLY A 48 -4.70 4.92 -6.47
C GLY A 48 -5.56 5.58 -5.41
N TYR A 49 -4.97 5.91 -4.26
CA TYR A 49 -5.71 6.50 -3.15
C TYR A 49 -6.10 7.96 -3.39
N PRO A 50 -5.21 8.87 -3.85
CA PRO A 50 -5.58 10.26 -4.12
C PRO A 50 -6.63 10.41 -5.23
N LEU A 51 -6.56 9.60 -6.28
CA LEU A 51 -7.58 9.62 -7.34
C LEU A 51 -8.95 9.14 -6.83
N LEU A 52 -8.96 8.14 -5.94
CA LEU A 52 -10.19 7.70 -5.30
C LEU A 52 -10.77 8.78 -4.40
N ILE A 53 -9.94 9.46 -3.58
CA ILE A 53 -10.36 10.61 -2.77
C ILE A 53 -11.01 11.65 -3.67
N LYS A 54 -10.34 12.05 -4.74
CA LYS A 54 -10.85 13.05 -5.69
C LYS A 54 -12.19 12.64 -6.31
N ALA A 55 -12.30 11.40 -6.77
CA ALA A 55 -13.51 10.88 -7.40
C ALA A 55 -14.69 10.83 -6.42
N VAL A 56 -14.48 10.33 -5.21
CA VAL A 56 -15.52 10.23 -4.19
C VAL A 56 -15.93 11.62 -3.69
N ALA A 57 -14.99 12.52 -3.41
CA ALA A 57 -15.26 13.89 -3.02
C ALA A 57 -16.12 14.63 -4.06
N ALA A 58 -15.83 14.44 -5.35
CA ALA A 58 -16.60 15.04 -6.44
C ALA A 58 -18.07 14.55 -6.47
N VAL A 59 -18.29 13.24 -6.23
CA VAL A 59 -19.63 12.64 -6.21
C VAL A 59 -20.41 13.01 -4.96
N THR A 60 -19.77 12.95 -3.79
CA THR A 60 -20.41 13.20 -2.49
C THR A 60 -20.47 14.68 -2.13
N ARG A 61 -19.74 15.53 -2.85
CA ARG A 61 -19.60 16.97 -2.57
C ARG A 61 -19.03 17.26 -1.17
N THR A 62 -18.23 16.35 -0.65
CA THR A 62 -17.50 16.50 0.62
C THR A 62 -16.09 17.03 0.38
N ASP A 63 -15.47 17.62 1.39
CA ASP A 63 -14.06 18.04 1.30
C ASP A 63 -13.12 16.81 1.20
N HIS A 64 -11.97 16.98 0.56
CA HIS A 64 -11.02 15.91 0.29
C HIS A 64 -10.46 15.29 1.58
N ALA A 65 -10.25 16.09 2.62
CA ALA A 65 -9.71 15.60 3.89
C ALA A 65 -10.71 14.68 4.62
N THR A 66 -11.98 15.09 4.71
CA THR A 66 -13.05 14.24 5.27
C THR A 66 -13.23 12.97 4.45
N THR A 67 -13.22 13.08 3.12
CA THR A 67 -13.32 11.93 2.21
C THR A 67 -12.16 10.97 2.42
N ALA A 68 -10.92 11.46 2.56
CA ALA A 68 -9.75 10.64 2.81
C ALA A 68 -9.89 9.84 4.11
N ILE A 69 -10.26 10.48 5.22
CA ILE A 69 -10.48 9.81 6.51
C ILE A 69 -11.58 8.75 6.40
N ALA A 70 -12.72 9.09 5.78
CA ALA A 70 -13.83 8.15 5.61
C ALA A 70 -13.42 6.93 4.79
N LEU A 71 -12.69 7.13 3.70
CA LEU A 71 -12.17 6.03 2.87
C LEU A 71 -11.19 5.15 3.65
N ALA A 72 -10.29 5.73 4.45
CA ALA A 72 -9.38 4.94 5.29
C ALA A 72 -10.16 4.04 6.26
N TRP A 73 -11.22 4.53 6.89
CA TRP A 73 -12.06 3.75 7.80
C TRP A 73 -12.87 2.67 7.07
N ILE A 74 -13.43 2.99 5.91
CA ILE A 74 -14.15 2.01 5.08
C ILE A 74 -13.21 0.87 4.66
N PHE A 75 -12.01 1.20 4.17
CA PHE A 75 -11.03 0.20 3.80
C PHE A 75 -10.45 -0.54 5.01
N GLY A 76 -10.27 0.13 6.16
CA GLY A 76 -9.89 -0.53 7.41
C GLY A 76 -10.89 -1.61 7.83
N ALA A 77 -12.19 -1.29 7.78
CA ALA A 77 -13.25 -2.28 7.99
C ALA A 77 -13.21 -3.41 6.94
N ALA A 78 -12.99 -3.06 5.67
CA ALA A 78 -12.85 -4.06 4.60
C ALA A 78 -11.65 -4.98 4.83
N VAL A 79 -10.52 -4.47 5.35
CA VAL A 79 -9.35 -5.30 5.73
C VAL A 79 -9.76 -6.35 6.77
N ALA A 80 -10.46 -5.95 7.84
CA ALA A 80 -10.90 -6.88 8.88
C ALA A 80 -11.82 -7.98 8.32
N LEU A 81 -12.79 -7.60 7.47
CA LEU A 81 -13.72 -8.54 6.84
C LEU A 81 -13.03 -9.49 5.85
N LEU A 82 -12.17 -8.96 4.98
CA LEU A 82 -11.45 -9.74 3.98
C LEU A 82 -10.43 -10.68 4.62
N LEU A 83 -9.71 -10.21 5.65
CA LEU A 83 -8.77 -11.03 6.42
C LEU A 83 -9.52 -12.17 7.12
N CYS A 84 -10.65 -11.87 7.77
CA CYS A 84 -11.49 -12.88 8.40
C CYS A 84 -11.97 -13.92 7.38
N ALA A 85 -12.44 -13.48 6.20
CA ALA A 85 -12.91 -14.37 5.14
C ALA A 85 -11.78 -15.24 4.58
N LEU A 86 -10.60 -14.67 4.32
CA LEU A 86 -9.44 -15.39 3.81
C LEU A 86 -8.92 -16.41 4.83
N ALA A 87 -8.71 -15.97 6.08
CA ALA A 87 -8.16 -16.82 7.13
C ALA A 87 -9.13 -17.94 7.55
N THR A 88 -10.44 -17.68 7.58
CA THR A 88 -11.44 -18.73 7.80
C THR A 88 -11.40 -19.81 6.71
N ARG A 89 -11.12 -19.40 5.47
CA ARG A 89 -11.01 -20.33 4.35
C ARG A 89 -9.71 -21.15 4.38
N LEU A 90 -8.61 -20.57 4.83
CA LEU A 90 -7.30 -21.23 4.90
C LEU A 90 -7.16 -22.13 6.15
N TRP A 91 -7.76 -21.69 7.25
CA TRP A 91 -7.66 -22.38 8.54
C TRP A 91 -9.06 -22.58 9.14
N ASN A 92 -9.44 -21.74 10.09
CA ASN A 92 -10.74 -21.80 10.76
C ASN A 92 -11.12 -20.42 11.35
N ARG A 93 -12.38 -20.30 11.84
CA ARG A 93 -12.91 -19.05 12.38
C ARG A 93 -12.15 -18.52 13.61
N ARG A 94 -11.63 -19.40 14.46
CA ARG A 94 -10.90 -19.00 15.68
C ARG A 94 -9.59 -18.31 15.31
N ILE A 95 -8.82 -18.93 14.41
CA ILE A 95 -7.58 -18.33 13.87
C ILE A 95 -7.89 -17.03 13.14
N ALA A 96 -8.93 -16.99 12.33
CA ALA A 96 -9.32 -15.78 11.61
C ALA A 96 -9.61 -14.61 12.55
N LEU A 97 -10.37 -14.83 13.63
CA LEU A 97 -10.66 -13.79 14.63
C LEU A 97 -9.40 -13.37 15.39
N ALA A 98 -8.52 -14.30 15.72
CA ALA A 98 -7.23 -13.99 16.36
C ALA A 98 -6.36 -13.10 15.44
N LEU A 99 -6.26 -13.42 14.14
CA LEU A 99 -5.51 -12.61 13.17
C LEU A 99 -6.10 -11.21 13.02
N VAL A 100 -7.42 -11.07 12.94
CA VAL A 100 -8.06 -9.74 12.90
C VAL A 100 -7.75 -8.96 14.17
N ALA A 101 -7.87 -9.57 15.36
CA ALA A 101 -7.54 -8.92 16.62
C ALA A 101 -6.06 -8.48 16.65
N LEU A 102 -5.15 -9.33 16.20
CA LEU A 102 -3.73 -9.02 16.14
C LEU A 102 -3.44 -7.82 15.21
N VAL A 103 -4.07 -7.77 14.04
CA VAL A 103 -3.93 -6.62 13.12
C VAL A 103 -4.48 -5.33 13.74
N CYS A 104 -5.55 -5.42 14.53
CA CYS A 104 -6.13 -4.25 15.19
C CYS A 104 -5.30 -3.73 16.36
N VAL A 105 -4.59 -4.60 17.10
CA VAL A 105 -3.85 -4.22 18.32
C VAL A 105 -2.35 -3.99 18.11
N GLN A 106 -1.82 -4.32 16.93
CA GLN A 106 -0.40 -4.10 16.66
C GLN A 106 -0.06 -2.59 16.69
N PRO A 107 1.15 -2.20 17.07
CA PRO A 107 1.50 -0.79 17.34
C PRO A 107 1.24 0.16 16.17
N MET A 108 1.39 -0.31 14.93
CA MET A 108 1.17 0.51 13.72
C MET A 108 -0.29 0.50 13.22
N SER A 109 -1.24 -0.10 13.98
CA SER A 109 -2.66 -0.12 13.58
C SER A 109 -3.28 1.28 13.48
N VAL A 110 -2.66 2.28 14.08
CA VAL A 110 -3.06 3.69 13.96
C VAL A 110 -3.17 4.16 12.50
N VAL A 111 -2.40 3.59 11.57
CA VAL A 111 -2.48 3.93 10.15
C VAL A 111 -3.83 3.57 9.52
N PHE A 112 -4.61 2.64 10.13
CA PHE A 112 -5.97 2.31 9.69
C PHE A 112 -7.00 3.37 10.08
N THR A 113 -6.65 4.29 10.99
CA THR A 113 -7.52 5.39 11.41
C THR A 113 -7.16 6.70 10.75
N MET A 114 -5.93 6.85 10.28
CA MET A 114 -5.43 8.04 9.58
C MET A 114 -5.80 8.00 8.09
N ALA A 115 -5.78 9.16 7.43
CA ALA A 115 -6.06 9.27 5.99
C ALA A 115 -4.89 8.74 5.12
N TYR A 116 -4.55 7.47 5.33
CA TYR A 116 -3.42 6.79 4.70
C TYR A 116 -3.87 5.80 3.62
N SER A 117 -2.97 5.48 2.70
CA SER A 117 -3.23 4.53 1.61
C SER A 117 -3.13 3.05 2.03
N GLU A 118 -2.57 2.75 3.21
CA GLU A 118 -2.38 1.40 3.73
C GLU A 118 -3.66 0.60 3.85
N PRO A 119 -4.77 1.14 4.39
CA PRO A 119 -6.02 0.39 4.47
C PRO A 119 -6.53 -0.03 3.09
N MET A 120 -6.52 0.88 2.12
CA MET A 120 -6.90 0.58 0.74
C MET A 120 -5.99 -0.47 0.12
N PHE A 121 -4.68 -0.30 0.25
CA PHE A 121 -3.68 -1.24 -0.25
C PHE A 121 -3.91 -2.65 0.31
N LEU A 122 -4.02 -2.79 1.64
CA LEU A 122 -4.23 -4.09 2.27
C LEU A 122 -5.58 -4.72 1.91
N ALA A 123 -6.64 -3.94 1.78
CA ALA A 123 -7.93 -4.45 1.30
C ALA A 123 -7.82 -5.01 -0.12
N LEU A 124 -7.11 -4.33 -1.01
CA LEU A 124 -6.86 -4.81 -2.38
C LEU A 124 -5.98 -6.07 -2.40
N VAL A 125 -4.95 -6.14 -1.57
CA VAL A 125 -4.11 -7.34 -1.40
C VAL A 125 -4.96 -8.54 -0.95
N LEU A 126 -5.72 -8.37 0.13
CA LEU A 126 -6.58 -9.44 0.67
C LEU A 126 -7.68 -9.86 -0.32
N ALA A 127 -8.29 -8.90 -1.02
CA ALA A 127 -9.27 -9.19 -2.07
C ALA A 127 -8.65 -9.98 -3.22
N SER A 128 -7.42 -9.62 -3.65
CA SER A 128 -6.67 -10.32 -4.68
C SER A 128 -6.37 -11.77 -4.25
N LEU A 129 -5.83 -11.97 -3.05
CA LEU A 129 -5.51 -13.30 -2.53
C LEU A 129 -6.78 -14.16 -2.35
N LEU A 130 -7.88 -13.57 -1.86
CA LEU A 130 -9.17 -14.27 -1.74
C LEU A 130 -9.74 -14.64 -3.11
N ALA A 131 -9.53 -13.81 -4.14
CA ALA A 131 -9.91 -14.10 -5.52
C ALA A 131 -9.09 -15.28 -6.09
N VAL A 132 -7.78 -15.35 -5.81
CA VAL A 132 -6.93 -16.51 -6.15
C VAL A 132 -7.49 -17.79 -5.52
N GLN A 133 -7.80 -17.75 -4.21
CA GLN A 133 -8.36 -18.89 -3.49
C GLN A 133 -9.73 -19.38 -4.04
N ARG A 134 -10.41 -18.52 -4.79
CA ARG A 134 -11.67 -18.82 -5.46
C ARG A 134 -11.51 -19.07 -6.96
N ASN A 135 -10.29 -19.20 -7.47
CA ASN A 135 -9.95 -19.35 -8.89
C ASN A 135 -10.50 -18.20 -9.78
N ARG A 136 -10.72 -17.01 -9.20
CA ARG A 136 -11.21 -15.81 -9.91
C ARG A 136 -10.05 -14.94 -10.34
N TRP A 137 -9.26 -15.43 -11.31
CA TRP A 137 -8.02 -14.78 -11.73
C TRP A 137 -8.19 -13.37 -12.29
N VAL A 138 -9.31 -13.10 -12.98
CA VAL A 138 -9.67 -11.75 -13.45
C VAL A 138 -9.68 -10.76 -12.27
N LEU A 139 -10.42 -11.08 -11.21
CA LEU A 139 -10.50 -10.23 -10.02
C LEU A 139 -9.15 -10.15 -9.30
N ALA A 140 -8.42 -11.26 -9.22
CA ALA A 140 -7.09 -11.27 -8.62
C ALA A 140 -6.14 -10.29 -9.33
N GLY A 141 -6.13 -10.32 -10.66
CA GLY A 141 -5.31 -9.42 -11.48
C GLY A 141 -5.73 -7.96 -11.37
N LEU A 142 -7.04 -7.67 -11.41
CA LEU A 142 -7.55 -6.30 -11.29
C LEU A 142 -7.23 -5.70 -9.90
N PHE A 143 -7.46 -6.45 -8.82
CA PHE A 143 -7.12 -6.00 -7.48
C PHE A 143 -5.59 -5.86 -7.30
N GLY A 144 -4.81 -6.79 -7.88
CA GLY A 144 -3.35 -6.70 -7.87
C GLY A 144 -2.83 -5.47 -8.60
N PHE A 145 -3.37 -5.17 -9.79
CA PHE A 145 -3.06 -3.95 -10.54
C PHE A 145 -3.39 -2.69 -9.74
N ALA A 146 -4.59 -2.63 -9.16
CA ALA A 146 -5.02 -1.51 -8.33
C ALA A 146 -4.14 -1.35 -7.07
N ALA A 147 -3.72 -2.46 -6.44
CA ALA A 147 -2.78 -2.44 -5.33
C ALA A 147 -1.42 -1.85 -5.76
N GLY A 148 -0.91 -2.24 -6.94
CA GLY A 148 0.30 -1.68 -7.53
C GLY A 148 0.19 -0.18 -7.85
N LEU A 149 -0.99 0.31 -8.21
CA LEU A 149 -1.26 1.75 -8.37
C LEU A 149 -1.46 2.47 -7.04
N THR A 150 -1.59 1.76 -5.93
CA THR A 150 -1.76 2.37 -4.61
C THR A 150 -0.44 2.53 -3.88
N ARG A 151 0.48 1.56 -3.99
CA ARG A 151 1.79 1.58 -3.30
C ARG A 151 2.85 0.79 -4.08
N PRO A 152 4.13 1.18 -4.01
CA PRO A 152 5.23 0.44 -4.67
C PRO A 152 5.38 -0.99 -4.13
N THR A 153 4.99 -1.23 -2.86
CA THR A 153 4.97 -2.57 -2.24
C THR A 153 4.02 -3.54 -2.92
N GLY A 154 3.13 -3.07 -3.82
CA GLY A 154 2.31 -3.91 -4.71
C GLY A 154 3.14 -4.82 -5.61
N ALA A 155 4.43 -4.53 -5.84
CA ALA A 155 5.35 -5.43 -6.54
C ALA A 155 5.49 -6.79 -5.84
N ALA A 156 5.45 -6.82 -4.51
CA ALA A 156 5.51 -8.09 -3.76
C ALA A 156 4.25 -8.95 -3.98
N LEU A 157 3.06 -8.32 -4.01
CA LEU A 157 1.82 -9.02 -4.38
C LEU A 157 1.90 -9.55 -5.81
N SER A 158 2.42 -8.76 -6.74
CA SER A 158 2.58 -9.16 -8.14
C SER A 158 3.44 -10.41 -8.27
N LEU A 159 4.56 -10.47 -7.55
CA LEU A 159 5.41 -11.67 -7.51
C LEU A 159 4.65 -12.89 -6.94
N ALA A 160 3.92 -12.71 -5.85
CA ALA A 160 3.10 -13.77 -5.26
C ALA A 160 2.03 -14.29 -6.24
N LEU A 161 1.39 -13.39 -7.00
CA LEU A 161 0.40 -13.77 -8.02
C LEU A 161 1.02 -14.53 -9.19
N ILE A 162 2.22 -14.15 -9.64
CA ILE A 162 2.96 -14.91 -10.68
C ILE A 162 3.25 -16.32 -10.18
N VAL A 163 3.81 -16.46 -8.97
CA VAL A 163 4.09 -17.77 -8.38
C VAL A 163 2.80 -18.61 -8.28
N ALA A 164 1.73 -18.03 -7.75
CA ALA A 164 0.43 -18.71 -7.64
C ALA A 164 -0.11 -19.13 -9.02
N ALA A 165 0.00 -18.27 -10.03
CA ALA A 165 -0.47 -18.56 -11.40
C ALA A 165 0.36 -19.68 -12.04
N VAL A 166 1.69 -19.68 -11.88
CA VAL A 166 2.56 -20.76 -12.35
C VAL A 166 2.18 -22.10 -11.72
N LEU A 167 1.99 -22.12 -10.39
CA LEU A 167 1.56 -23.34 -9.69
C LEU A 167 0.17 -23.81 -10.15
N TYR A 168 -0.74 -22.88 -10.40
CA TYR A 168 -2.09 -23.16 -10.91
C TYR A 168 -2.06 -23.78 -12.32
N VAL A 169 -1.24 -23.23 -13.22
CA VAL A 169 -1.11 -23.73 -14.61
C VAL A 169 -0.45 -25.09 -14.67
N ARG A 170 0.45 -25.42 -13.75
CA ARG A 170 1.09 -26.74 -13.68
C ARG A 170 0.13 -27.88 -13.37
N ARG A 171 -1.10 -27.59 -12.95
CA ARG A 171 -2.12 -28.58 -12.64
C ARG A 171 -3.08 -28.75 -13.84
N PRO A 172 -2.96 -29.86 -14.61
CA PRO A 172 -3.79 -30.10 -15.79
C PRO A 172 -5.30 -30.13 -15.50
N GLU A 173 -5.68 -30.54 -14.28
CA GLU A 173 -7.05 -30.58 -13.79
C GLU A 173 -7.77 -29.22 -13.81
N ASN A 174 -7.03 -28.13 -13.86
CA ASN A 174 -7.58 -26.77 -13.96
C ASN A 174 -8.11 -26.41 -15.37
N GLY A 175 -8.04 -27.36 -16.31
CA GLY A 175 -8.60 -27.22 -17.65
C GLY A 175 -7.83 -26.28 -18.59
N PRO A 176 -8.34 -26.10 -19.83
CA PRO A 176 -7.61 -25.35 -20.85
C PRO A 176 -7.52 -23.85 -20.55
N ARG A 177 -8.47 -23.29 -19.82
CA ARG A 177 -8.48 -21.86 -19.44
C ARG A 177 -7.50 -21.49 -18.34
N ARG A 178 -6.76 -22.45 -17.75
CA ARG A 178 -5.76 -22.17 -16.70
C ARG A 178 -4.71 -21.13 -17.09
N TRP A 179 -4.38 -21.02 -18.38
CA TRP A 179 -3.42 -20.05 -18.89
C TRP A 179 -3.83 -18.57 -18.68
N TRP A 180 -5.13 -18.30 -18.53
CA TRP A 180 -5.63 -16.98 -18.20
C TRP A 180 -5.12 -16.49 -16.83
N ALA A 181 -4.75 -17.41 -15.93
CA ALA A 181 -4.14 -17.06 -14.67
C ALA A 181 -2.84 -16.29 -14.84
N LEU A 182 -1.97 -16.72 -15.78
CA LEU A 182 -0.72 -16.01 -16.09
C LEU A 182 -0.98 -14.63 -16.70
N ALA A 183 -1.93 -14.51 -17.60
CA ALA A 183 -2.27 -13.23 -18.20
C ALA A 183 -2.73 -12.21 -17.14
N TRP A 184 -3.59 -12.61 -16.22
CA TRP A 184 -4.09 -11.74 -15.16
C TRP A 184 -3.05 -11.47 -14.07
N ALA A 185 -2.18 -12.43 -13.75
CA ALA A 185 -1.03 -12.19 -12.89
C ALA A 185 -0.05 -11.19 -13.52
N PHE A 186 0.16 -11.26 -14.84
CA PHE A 186 0.95 -10.26 -15.57
C PHE A 186 0.31 -8.87 -15.53
N ILE A 187 -1.02 -8.78 -15.69
CA ILE A 187 -1.74 -7.49 -15.56
C ILE A 187 -1.51 -6.89 -14.17
N ALA A 188 -1.54 -7.70 -13.10
CA ALA A 188 -1.23 -7.22 -11.75
C ALA A 188 0.18 -6.61 -11.65
N CYS A 189 1.16 -7.17 -12.36
CA CYS A 189 2.53 -6.65 -12.38
C CYS A 189 2.66 -5.26 -13.00
N LEU A 190 1.69 -4.83 -13.81
CA LEU A 190 1.76 -3.54 -14.51
C LEU A 190 1.44 -2.33 -13.61
N GLY A 191 0.79 -2.53 -12.45
CA GLY A 191 0.36 -1.42 -11.60
C GLY A 191 1.51 -0.49 -11.19
N VAL A 192 2.60 -1.03 -10.68
CA VAL A 192 3.78 -0.24 -10.28
C VAL A 192 4.51 0.34 -11.50
N PRO A 193 4.92 -0.44 -12.52
CA PRO A 193 5.65 0.08 -13.66
C PRO A 193 4.92 1.16 -14.45
N VAL A 194 3.60 1.05 -14.58
CA VAL A 194 2.79 2.06 -15.27
C VAL A 194 2.92 3.43 -14.60
N TYR A 195 2.86 3.48 -13.27
CA TYR A 195 3.05 4.74 -12.58
C TYR A 195 4.47 5.27 -12.70
N LEU A 196 5.49 4.42 -12.51
CA LEU A 196 6.89 4.81 -12.67
C LEU A 196 7.18 5.33 -14.09
N ALA A 197 6.69 4.64 -15.11
CA ALA A 197 6.83 5.07 -16.50
C ALA A 197 6.11 6.40 -16.75
N TRP A 198 4.92 6.60 -16.16
CA TRP A 198 4.19 7.85 -16.29
C TRP A 198 4.95 9.01 -15.64
N VAL A 199 5.54 8.84 -14.44
CA VAL A 199 6.38 9.86 -13.79
C VAL A 199 7.61 10.15 -14.65
N GLY A 200 8.27 9.10 -15.16
CA GLY A 200 9.43 9.23 -16.05
C GLY A 200 9.12 10.02 -17.31
N ALA A 201 8.03 9.69 -18.01
CA ALA A 201 7.59 10.41 -19.20
C ALA A 201 7.20 11.87 -18.90
N ARG A 202 6.61 12.12 -17.71
CA ARG A 202 6.18 13.46 -17.27
C ARG A 202 7.34 14.40 -16.99
N LEU A 203 8.44 13.87 -16.46
CA LEU A 203 9.63 14.65 -16.05
C LEU A 203 10.79 14.50 -17.04
N GLY A 204 10.65 13.65 -18.08
CA GLY A 204 11.68 13.42 -19.09
C GLY A 204 12.85 12.53 -18.67
N GLU A 205 12.74 11.83 -17.54
CA GLU A 205 13.81 10.97 -16.99
C GLU A 205 13.23 9.63 -16.49
N PRO A 206 13.72 8.47 -16.93
CA PRO A 206 13.20 7.16 -16.51
C PRO A 206 13.29 6.90 -14.99
N ASN A 207 14.29 7.50 -14.31
CA ASN A 207 14.53 7.35 -12.88
C ASN A 207 13.92 8.50 -12.03
N ALA A 208 13.07 9.32 -12.63
CA ALA A 208 12.51 10.52 -12.00
C ALA A 208 11.84 10.24 -10.65
N TRP A 209 11.05 9.17 -10.56
CA TRP A 209 10.38 8.81 -9.32
C TRP A 209 11.38 8.53 -8.18
N PHE A 210 12.46 7.79 -8.46
CA PHE A 210 13.50 7.48 -7.48
C PHE A 210 14.24 8.74 -7.02
N ARG A 211 14.47 9.70 -7.93
CA ARG A 211 15.07 10.99 -7.59
C ARG A 211 14.19 11.80 -6.63
N VAL A 212 12.88 11.85 -6.90
CA VAL A 212 11.91 12.54 -6.02
C VAL A 212 11.84 11.86 -4.66
N GLN A 213 11.84 10.54 -4.61
CA GLN A 213 11.86 9.77 -3.36
C GLN A 213 13.13 10.03 -2.55
N SER A 214 14.29 10.02 -3.20
CA SER A 214 15.56 10.29 -2.55
C SER A 214 15.62 11.72 -1.99
N ALA A 215 15.16 12.69 -2.77
CA ALA A 215 15.16 14.11 -2.36
C ALA A 215 14.21 14.38 -1.20
N GLY A 216 13.00 13.80 -1.21
CA GLY A 216 11.99 14.07 -0.19
C GLY A 216 12.15 13.27 1.10
N TRP A 217 12.59 12.01 0.97
CA TRP A 217 12.55 11.04 2.09
C TRP A 217 13.90 10.35 2.32
N GLY A 218 14.96 10.73 1.61
CA GLY A 218 16.28 10.09 1.74
C GLY A 218 16.29 8.60 1.36
N THR A 219 15.28 8.13 0.63
CA THR A 219 15.13 6.72 0.26
C THR A 219 16.19 6.35 -0.77
N THR A 220 17.11 5.44 -0.40
CA THR A 220 18.16 4.92 -1.26
C THR A 220 18.18 3.40 -1.18
N PHE A 221 18.76 2.74 -2.20
CA PHE A 221 19.00 1.32 -2.15
C PHE A 221 20.42 1.06 -1.61
N ASP A 222 20.51 0.64 -0.36
CA ASP A 222 21.75 0.51 0.42
C ASP A 222 22.01 -0.94 0.90
N TYR A 223 21.39 -1.92 0.27
CA TYR A 223 21.48 -3.35 0.64
C TYR A 223 21.13 -3.64 2.11
N GLY A 224 20.30 -2.78 2.73
CA GLY A 224 19.85 -2.94 4.11
C GLY A 224 20.80 -2.33 5.17
N ALA A 225 21.82 -1.60 4.77
CA ALA A 225 22.76 -0.97 5.69
C ALA A 225 22.08 0.00 6.67
N MET A 226 21.12 0.80 6.18
CA MET A 226 20.34 1.71 7.03
C MET A 226 19.46 0.94 8.02
N VAL A 227 18.82 -0.16 7.58
CA VAL A 227 17.99 -1.01 8.45
C VAL A 227 18.85 -1.64 9.54
N TRP A 228 20.03 -2.16 9.17
CA TRP A 228 20.97 -2.72 10.15
C TRP A 228 21.47 -1.67 11.15
N LYS A 229 21.83 -0.47 10.66
CA LYS A 229 22.21 0.65 11.52
C LYS A 229 21.07 1.00 12.48
N PHE A 230 19.83 1.13 11.99
CA PHE A 230 18.66 1.44 12.80
C PHE A 230 18.44 0.39 13.90
N ILE A 231 18.47 -0.92 13.57
CA ILE A 231 18.30 -2.00 14.55
C ILE A 231 19.39 -1.91 15.62
N ARG A 232 20.65 -1.77 15.21
CA ARG A 232 21.79 -1.67 16.14
C ARG A 232 21.66 -0.47 17.05
N ASP A 233 21.31 0.70 16.51
CA ASP A 233 21.23 1.94 17.27
C ASP A 233 20.01 1.93 18.21
N ALA A 234 18.88 1.38 17.80
CA ALA A 234 17.70 1.18 18.64
C ALA A 234 17.97 0.21 19.80
N LEU A 235 18.74 -0.86 19.58
CA LEU A 235 19.15 -1.80 20.64
C LEU A 235 20.13 -1.16 21.62
N ARG A 236 20.97 -0.20 21.19
CA ARG A 236 21.95 0.48 22.02
C ARG A 236 21.39 1.68 22.80
N ALA A 237 20.58 2.49 22.13
CA ALA A 237 20.09 3.76 22.67
C ALA A 237 18.69 3.67 23.29
N GLY A 238 17.97 2.56 23.09
CA GLY A 238 16.60 2.41 23.55
C GLY A 238 15.55 3.19 22.76
N ASP A 239 15.98 3.98 21.76
CA ASP A 239 15.08 4.69 20.86
C ASP A 239 14.60 3.77 19.72
N GLY A 240 13.36 4.00 19.25
CA GLY A 240 12.80 3.19 18.16
C GLY A 240 12.29 1.80 18.58
N TRP A 241 12.11 1.56 19.86
CA TRP A 241 11.57 0.30 20.38
C TRP A 241 10.18 -0.04 19.82
N VAL A 242 9.37 0.96 19.43
CA VAL A 242 8.05 0.76 18.80
C VAL A 242 8.20 0.04 17.46
N GLN A 243 9.14 0.47 16.63
CA GLN A 243 9.40 -0.16 15.32
C GLN A 243 10.00 -1.55 15.50
N LEU A 244 10.88 -1.74 16.49
CA LEU A 244 11.45 -3.06 16.82
C LEU A 244 10.38 -4.00 17.37
N SER A 245 9.47 -3.51 18.21
CA SER A 245 8.37 -4.33 18.72
C SER A 245 7.43 -4.79 17.62
N GLY A 246 7.17 -3.93 16.62
CA GLY A 246 6.44 -4.29 15.42
C GLY A 246 7.14 -5.38 14.62
N ALA A 247 8.45 -5.24 14.37
CA ALA A 247 9.23 -6.25 13.67
C ALA A 247 9.28 -7.59 14.44
N ALA A 248 9.49 -7.55 15.75
CA ALA A 248 9.47 -8.74 16.61
C ALA A 248 8.10 -9.42 16.60
N PHE A 249 7.02 -8.65 16.60
CA PHE A 249 5.66 -9.18 16.50
C PHE A 249 5.42 -9.91 15.17
N PHE A 250 5.88 -9.36 14.04
CA PHE A 250 5.80 -10.04 12.75
C PHE A 250 6.66 -11.31 12.68
N LEU A 251 7.86 -11.30 13.28
CA LEU A 251 8.70 -12.49 13.38
C LEU A 251 8.05 -13.59 14.23
N LEU A 252 7.39 -13.23 15.34
CA LEU A 252 6.62 -14.16 16.15
C LEU A 252 5.44 -14.76 15.38
N LEU A 253 4.71 -13.96 14.60
CA LEU A 253 3.62 -14.46 13.75
C LEU A 253 4.12 -15.41 12.66
N TYR A 254 5.34 -15.22 12.16
CA TYR A 254 5.95 -16.11 11.16
C TYR A 254 6.41 -17.44 11.79
N ALA A 255 6.73 -17.45 13.07
CA ALA A 255 7.22 -18.64 13.79
C ALA A 255 6.07 -19.56 14.32
N ILE A 256 4.82 -19.10 14.31
CA ILE A 256 3.61 -19.87 14.71
C ILE A 256 2.92 -20.44 13.48
#